data_e742dd1bc5a70ca1a05eda3658643037
#
_entry.id   e742dd1bc5a70ca1a05eda3658643037
#
_cell.length_a   1.000
_cell.length_b   1.000
_cell.length_c   1.000
_cell.angle_alpha   90.00
_cell.angle_beta   90.00
_cell.angle_gamma   90.00
#
_symmetry.space_group_name_H-M   'P 1'
#
loop_
_entity.id
_entity.type
_entity.pdbx_description
1 polymer ?
#
loop_
_entity_poly.entity_id
_entity_poly.type
_entity_poly.pdbx_seq_one_letter_code
_entity_poly.pdbx_strand_id
1 'polypeptide(L)'
;MKGTLKMKTIKGPAIFLAQFVDDKQPFCSLPSIAKWASDLGYKGVQIPSWDNRIFDLEKASESKTYCDEVLGILQSYNLELTELSTHLQGQLIAVHPAYDISFDGFAVEKVRNNPIKRREWAEDQLNRAAVASKNLGLKAHATFSGALAWPYVYPWPQRPKGLIEEAFDELAKRWKPILNTFEENGIDLCYEIHPGEDLHDGITFEMFLERVNNHQRCNMLYDPSHFVLQQLNYLDHIDIYHDKIKMFHVKDAEFNSSGRQGVYGGFQPWLKRAGRFRSIGDGQVDFKAIFSKLSGYGFDGWAVLEWECCIKSPEQGALEGSKIINQHIIEVTEKAFDDFAESGVDENTNKLILGIG
;
A
#
# COMPACT_ATOMS: atom_id res chain seq x y z
N MET A 1 -20.41 18.15 14.59
CA MET A 1 -21.00 17.19 13.64
C MET A 1 -19.86 16.76 12.73
N LYS A 2 -19.44 15.47 12.73
CA LYS A 2 -18.55 14.95 11.69
C LYS A 2 -19.31 15.10 10.38
N GLY A 3 -18.71 15.76 9.38
CA GLY A 3 -19.35 15.93 8.07
C GLY A 3 -19.77 14.56 7.53
N THR A 4 -20.92 14.52 6.86
CA THR A 4 -21.43 13.29 6.22
C THR A 4 -20.35 12.80 5.25
N LEU A 5 -19.82 11.59 5.48
CA LEU A 5 -18.87 10.97 4.56
C LEU A 5 -19.57 10.82 3.20
N LYS A 6 -19.01 11.45 2.18
CA LYS A 6 -19.54 11.33 0.81
C LYS A 6 -18.93 10.07 0.19
N MET A 7 -19.75 9.12 -0.24
CA MET A 7 -19.33 7.95 -1.00
C MET A 7 -18.53 8.35 -2.24
N LYS A 8 -17.54 7.55 -2.63
CA LYS A 8 -16.76 7.77 -3.84
C LYS A 8 -16.55 6.49 -4.63
N THR A 9 -16.51 6.61 -5.94
CA THR A 9 -16.12 5.54 -6.85
C THR A 9 -14.60 5.37 -6.79
N ILE A 10 -14.15 4.15 -6.50
CA ILE A 10 -12.72 3.80 -6.47
C ILE A 10 -12.19 3.82 -7.91
N LYS A 11 -11.02 4.42 -8.12
CA LYS A 11 -10.38 4.45 -9.44
C LYS A 11 -9.76 3.10 -9.78
N GLY A 12 -9.70 2.76 -11.06
CA GLY A 12 -9.02 1.54 -11.51
C GLY A 12 -9.63 0.94 -12.77
N PRO A 13 -9.17 -0.26 -13.13
CA PRO A 13 -8.10 -1.04 -12.49
C PRO A 13 -6.71 -0.43 -12.70
N ALA A 14 -5.82 -0.58 -11.73
CA ALA A 14 -4.40 -0.24 -11.87
C ALA A 14 -3.51 -1.43 -11.51
N ILE A 15 -2.22 -1.36 -11.86
CA ILE A 15 -1.26 -2.44 -11.66
C ILE A 15 0.08 -1.91 -11.13
N PHE A 16 0.63 -2.56 -10.10
CA PHE A 16 1.97 -2.31 -9.62
C PHE A 16 2.99 -3.04 -10.50
N LEU A 17 3.93 -2.31 -11.07
CA LEU A 17 4.84 -2.85 -12.08
C LEU A 17 6.01 -3.65 -11.50
N ALA A 18 6.28 -3.57 -10.20
CA ALA A 18 7.46 -4.15 -9.57
C ALA A 18 7.61 -5.66 -9.82
N GLN A 19 6.50 -6.41 -9.81
CA GLN A 19 6.53 -7.85 -9.99
C GLN A 19 6.73 -8.30 -11.45
N PHE A 20 6.72 -7.33 -12.40
CA PHE A 20 6.78 -7.61 -13.83
C PHE A 20 8.06 -7.10 -14.48
N VAL A 21 8.74 -6.09 -13.91
CA VAL A 21 9.97 -5.54 -14.50
C VAL A 21 11.05 -6.61 -14.63
N ASP A 22 11.54 -6.81 -15.86
CA ASP A 22 12.50 -7.85 -16.25
C ASP A 22 13.42 -7.27 -17.36
N ASP A 23 14.49 -7.96 -17.70
CA ASP A 23 15.40 -7.58 -18.78
C ASP A 23 14.87 -7.90 -20.18
N LYS A 24 13.71 -8.58 -20.25
CA LYS A 24 13.07 -9.00 -21.53
C LYS A 24 11.88 -8.12 -21.89
N GLN A 25 11.65 -7.99 -23.20
CA GLN A 25 10.43 -7.36 -23.69
C GLN A 25 9.18 -8.15 -23.26
N PRO A 26 8.09 -7.47 -22.89
CA PRO A 26 7.87 -6.00 -22.87
C PRO A 26 8.31 -5.31 -21.57
N PHE A 27 8.97 -6.00 -20.66
CA PHE A 27 9.15 -5.64 -19.25
C PHE A 27 10.42 -4.81 -18.95
N CYS A 28 11.22 -4.48 -19.97
CA CYS A 28 12.53 -3.85 -19.80
C CYS A 28 12.57 -2.33 -20.02
N SER A 29 11.43 -1.69 -20.30
CA SER A 29 11.35 -0.24 -20.45
C SER A 29 9.95 0.29 -20.17
N LEU A 30 9.85 1.56 -19.73
CA LEU A 30 8.55 2.18 -19.41
C LEU A 30 7.58 2.18 -20.60
N PRO A 31 7.97 2.55 -21.85
CA PRO A 31 7.02 2.52 -22.97
C PRO A 31 6.45 1.13 -23.27
N SER A 32 7.29 0.09 -23.21
CA SER A 32 6.86 -1.26 -23.55
C SER A 32 5.97 -1.89 -22.47
N ILE A 33 6.31 -1.70 -21.19
CA ILE A 33 5.50 -2.23 -20.08
C ILE A 33 4.19 -1.44 -19.93
N ALA A 34 4.20 -0.13 -20.21
CA ALA A 34 2.99 0.70 -20.24
C ALA A 34 2.02 0.23 -21.34
N LYS A 35 2.54 -0.01 -22.56
CA LYS A 35 1.73 -0.59 -23.63
C LYS A 35 1.12 -1.93 -23.20
N TRP A 36 1.92 -2.82 -22.64
CA TRP A 36 1.44 -4.13 -22.14
C TRP A 36 0.33 -3.98 -21.10
N ALA A 37 0.49 -3.11 -20.09
CA ALA A 37 -0.53 -2.88 -19.08
C ALA A 37 -1.83 -2.31 -19.69
N SER A 38 -1.72 -1.36 -20.62
CA SER A 38 -2.86 -0.80 -21.36
C SER A 38 -3.60 -1.86 -22.20
N ASP A 39 -2.86 -2.72 -22.91
CA ASP A 39 -3.44 -3.81 -23.70
C ASP A 39 -4.24 -4.82 -22.85
N LEU A 40 -3.88 -4.97 -21.57
CA LEU A 40 -4.62 -5.78 -20.58
C LEU A 40 -5.85 -5.07 -19.99
N GLY A 41 -6.06 -3.80 -20.32
CA GLY A 41 -7.22 -3.01 -19.87
C GLY A 41 -7.03 -2.25 -18.57
N TYR A 42 -5.80 -2.15 -18.05
CA TYR A 42 -5.49 -1.26 -16.93
C TYR A 42 -5.66 0.21 -17.31
N LYS A 43 -5.98 1.04 -16.33
CA LYS A 43 -6.16 2.50 -16.43
C LYS A 43 -5.08 3.27 -15.69
N GLY A 44 -4.34 2.60 -14.82
CA GLY A 44 -3.26 3.20 -14.06
C GLY A 44 -2.13 2.22 -13.79
N VAL A 45 -0.96 2.79 -13.49
CA VAL A 45 0.22 2.03 -13.09
C VAL A 45 0.86 2.63 -11.86
N GLN A 46 1.27 1.79 -10.91
CA GLN A 46 2.16 2.15 -9.81
C GLN A 46 3.58 1.77 -10.19
N ILE A 47 4.52 2.69 -9.98
CA ILE A 47 5.92 2.52 -10.42
C ILE A 47 6.85 2.30 -9.22
N PRO A 48 7.67 1.21 -9.23
CA PRO A 48 8.75 1.03 -8.28
C PRO A 48 9.88 2.05 -8.55
N SER A 49 10.26 2.84 -7.54
CA SER A 49 11.27 3.90 -7.69
C SER A 49 12.71 3.39 -7.68
N TRP A 50 12.91 2.10 -7.46
CA TRP A 50 14.24 1.49 -7.37
C TRP A 50 14.74 0.86 -8.67
N ASP A 51 13.95 0.86 -9.73
CA ASP A 51 14.29 0.18 -10.98
C ASP A 51 14.51 1.16 -12.13
N ASN A 52 15.77 1.46 -12.39
CA ASN A 52 16.20 2.42 -13.40
C ASN A 52 15.86 2.01 -14.86
N ARG A 53 15.42 0.78 -15.11
CA ARG A 53 14.94 0.35 -16.44
C ARG A 53 13.67 1.09 -16.84
N ILE A 54 12.83 1.44 -15.84
CA ILE A 54 11.53 2.07 -16.10
C ILE A 54 11.39 3.46 -15.46
N PHE A 55 12.21 3.79 -14.44
CA PHE A 55 12.09 5.06 -13.73
C PHE A 55 13.41 5.47 -13.05
N ASP A 56 13.85 6.69 -13.30
CA ASP A 56 15.05 7.28 -12.70
C ASP A 56 14.62 8.25 -11.59
N LEU A 57 14.69 7.80 -10.35
CA LEU A 57 14.26 8.57 -9.17
C LEU A 57 15.09 9.85 -8.99
N GLU A 58 16.40 9.80 -9.26
CA GLU A 58 17.27 10.95 -9.13
C GLU A 58 16.85 12.06 -10.09
N LYS A 59 16.68 11.72 -11.38
CA LYS A 59 16.17 12.67 -12.38
C LYS A 59 14.76 13.19 -12.06
N ALA A 60 13.87 12.32 -11.57
CA ALA A 60 12.52 12.73 -11.23
C ALA A 60 12.48 13.74 -10.08
N SER A 61 13.39 13.62 -9.11
CA SER A 61 13.52 14.59 -8.03
C SER A 61 14.09 15.94 -8.47
N GLU A 62 14.91 15.97 -9.53
CA GLU A 62 15.64 17.15 -9.97
C GLU A 62 15.02 17.83 -11.21
N SER A 63 14.22 17.10 -11.99
CA SER A 63 13.72 17.59 -13.29
C SER A 63 12.23 17.38 -13.47
N LYS A 64 11.49 18.48 -13.47
CA LYS A 64 10.07 18.46 -13.87
C LYS A 64 9.88 18.02 -15.31
N THR A 65 10.80 18.37 -16.21
CA THR A 65 10.76 17.94 -17.62
C THR A 65 10.80 16.42 -17.74
N TYR A 66 11.69 15.75 -17.00
CA TYR A 66 11.71 14.28 -16.97
C TYR A 66 10.39 13.70 -16.44
N CYS A 67 9.81 14.30 -15.40
CA CYS A 67 8.51 13.89 -14.89
C CYS A 67 7.41 14.04 -15.97
N ASP A 68 7.42 15.14 -16.71
CA ASP A 68 6.47 15.38 -17.78
C ASP A 68 6.64 14.38 -18.94
N GLU A 69 7.89 13.97 -19.27
CA GLU A 69 8.18 12.90 -20.21
C GLU A 69 7.61 11.55 -19.76
N VAL A 70 7.80 11.18 -18.47
CA VAL A 70 7.24 9.95 -17.88
C VAL A 70 5.70 9.96 -17.99
N LEU A 71 5.07 11.07 -17.59
CA LEU A 71 3.61 11.21 -17.68
C LEU A 71 3.12 11.18 -19.14
N GLY A 72 3.85 11.80 -20.08
CA GLY A 72 3.55 11.79 -21.50
C GLY A 72 3.60 10.38 -22.10
N ILE A 73 4.57 9.56 -21.70
CA ILE A 73 4.66 8.15 -22.10
C ILE A 73 3.41 7.39 -21.63
N LEU A 74 3.04 7.50 -20.34
CA LEU A 74 1.87 6.82 -19.80
C LEU A 74 0.57 7.29 -20.49
N GLN A 75 0.42 8.59 -20.67
CA GLN A 75 -0.75 9.18 -21.33
C GLN A 75 -0.90 8.72 -22.78
N SER A 76 0.21 8.48 -23.50
CA SER A 76 0.16 7.96 -24.88
C SER A 76 -0.48 6.57 -24.99
N TYR A 77 -0.54 5.84 -23.86
CA TYR A 77 -1.22 4.55 -23.73
C TYR A 77 -2.52 4.63 -22.90
N ASN A 78 -3.07 5.85 -22.67
CA ASN A 78 -4.25 6.09 -21.84
C ASN A 78 -4.10 5.56 -20.39
N LEU A 79 -2.90 5.65 -19.82
CA LEU A 79 -2.62 5.28 -18.45
C LEU A 79 -2.35 6.52 -17.60
N GLU A 80 -2.76 6.45 -16.32
CA GLU A 80 -2.38 7.40 -15.28
C GLU A 80 -1.29 6.80 -14.40
N LEU A 81 -0.38 7.64 -13.89
CA LEU A 81 0.50 7.25 -12.80
C LEU A 81 -0.31 7.33 -11.50
N THR A 82 -0.41 6.22 -10.79
CA THR A 82 -1.19 6.18 -9.54
C THR A 82 -0.36 6.68 -8.36
N GLU A 83 0.76 6.03 -8.10
CA GLU A 83 1.73 6.38 -7.06
C GLU A 83 3.13 5.89 -7.45
N LEU A 84 4.15 6.40 -6.76
CA LEU A 84 5.46 5.77 -6.67
C LEU A 84 5.54 4.89 -5.43
N SER A 85 6.49 3.96 -5.44
CA SER A 85 6.77 3.06 -4.32
C SER A 85 8.26 3.03 -3.99
N THR A 86 8.58 3.09 -2.69
CA THR A 86 9.93 2.90 -2.13
C THR A 86 9.97 1.72 -1.16
N HIS A 87 9.24 0.63 -1.39
CA HIS A 87 9.23 -0.52 -0.47
C HIS A 87 10.65 -1.00 -0.15
N LEU A 88 11.50 -1.20 -1.16
CA LEU A 88 12.86 -1.69 -0.94
C LEU A 88 13.75 -0.71 -0.17
N GLN A 89 13.61 0.59 -0.41
CA GLN A 89 14.38 1.59 0.32
C GLN A 89 13.81 1.81 1.74
N GLY A 90 12.48 1.84 1.89
CA GLY A 90 11.82 2.07 3.17
C GLY A 90 12.20 1.05 4.24
N GLN A 91 12.23 -0.23 3.89
CA GLN A 91 12.64 -1.28 4.83
C GLN A 91 14.10 -1.12 5.32
N LEU A 92 14.95 -0.37 4.59
CA LEU A 92 16.35 -0.14 4.98
C LEU A 92 16.52 1.00 6.00
N ILE A 93 15.47 1.76 6.31
CA ILE A 93 15.49 2.79 7.34
C ILE A 93 15.73 2.17 8.72
N ALA A 94 15.19 0.96 8.95
CA ALA A 94 15.37 0.23 10.18
C ALA A 94 15.61 -1.24 9.87
N VAL A 95 16.83 -1.72 10.06
CA VAL A 95 17.21 -3.11 9.85
C VAL A 95 17.79 -3.65 11.15
N HIS A 96 17.20 -4.73 11.66
CA HIS A 96 17.78 -5.45 12.80
C HIS A 96 19.10 -6.14 12.36
N PRO A 97 20.17 -6.11 13.16
CA PRO A 97 21.50 -6.66 12.77
C PRO A 97 21.47 -8.12 12.31
N ALA A 98 20.53 -8.93 12.79
CA ALA A 98 20.36 -10.32 12.35
C ALA A 98 20.00 -10.45 10.85
N TYR A 99 19.51 -9.39 10.22
CA TYR A 99 19.07 -9.35 8.82
C TYR A 99 19.98 -8.53 7.91
N ASP A 100 21.04 -7.91 8.44
CA ASP A 100 21.90 -6.99 7.68
C ASP A 100 22.38 -7.56 6.35
N ILE A 101 22.90 -8.80 6.36
CA ILE A 101 23.44 -9.45 5.15
C ILE A 101 22.32 -9.69 4.12
N SER A 102 21.13 -10.10 4.58
CA SER A 102 20.00 -10.38 3.67
C SER A 102 19.46 -9.10 3.05
N PHE A 103 19.44 -7.99 3.80
CA PHE A 103 18.91 -6.71 3.36
C PHE A 103 19.90 -5.88 2.53
N ASP A 104 21.19 -6.21 2.54
CA ASP A 104 22.17 -5.56 1.66
C ASP A 104 21.82 -5.73 0.16
N GLY A 105 21.13 -6.81 -0.20
CA GLY A 105 20.67 -7.04 -1.57
C GLY A 105 19.70 -5.98 -2.10
N PHE A 106 18.99 -5.25 -1.22
CA PHE A 106 18.05 -4.19 -1.59
C PHE A 106 18.71 -2.81 -1.77
N ALA A 107 20.00 -2.71 -1.44
CA ALA A 107 20.77 -1.48 -1.57
C ALA A 107 21.71 -1.51 -2.78
N VAL A 108 22.05 -0.32 -3.27
CA VAL A 108 23.10 -0.19 -4.30
C VAL A 108 24.45 -0.69 -3.77
N GLU A 109 25.28 -1.23 -4.66
CA GLU A 109 26.53 -1.90 -4.30
C GLU A 109 27.45 -1.05 -3.41
N LYS A 110 27.56 0.25 -3.69
CA LYS A 110 28.45 1.19 -2.98
C LYS A 110 28.18 1.34 -1.48
N VAL A 111 27.02 0.93 -0.98
CA VAL A 111 26.63 1.05 0.44
C VAL A 111 26.40 -0.30 1.13
N ARG A 112 26.57 -1.41 0.42
CA ARG A 112 26.51 -2.77 0.99
C ARG A 112 27.59 -3.00 2.02
N ASN A 113 27.36 -3.91 2.95
CA ASN A 113 28.23 -4.22 4.10
C ASN A 113 28.50 -3.02 5.02
N ASN A 114 27.69 -1.96 4.93
CA ASN A 114 27.79 -0.79 5.81
C ASN A 114 26.39 -0.33 6.22
N PRO A 115 25.84 -0.82 7.34
CA PRO A 115 24.50 -0.51 7.78
C PRO A 115 24.20 0.98 7.93
N ILE A 116 25.20 1.78 8.34
CA ILE A 116 25.05 3.23 8.49
C ILE A 116 24.87 3.90 7.13
N LYS A 117 25.79 3.65 6.20
CA LYS A 117 25.71 4.22 4.84
C LYS A 117 24.49 3.72 4.07
N ARG A 118 24.11 2.46 4.28
CA ARG A 118 22.90 1.89 3.68
C ARG A 118 21.65 2.64 4.13
N ARG A 119 21.54 2.95 5.43
CA ARG A 119 20.44 3.75 5.97
C ARG A 119 20.46 5.19 5.44
N GLU A 120 21.61 5.86 5.47
CA GLU A 120 21.76 7.22 4.94
C GLU A 120 21.35 7.30 3.46
N TRP A 121 21.74 6.31 2.66
CA TRP A 121 21.30 6.20 1.28
C TRP A 121 19.78 5.99 1.17
N ALA A 122 19.20 5.16 1.99
CA ALA A 122 17.74 4.93 1.98
C ALA A 122 16.96 6.21 2.39
N GLU A 123 17.45 6.95 3.38
CA GLU A 123 16.89 8.26 3.77
C GLU A 123 16.94 9.26 2.60
N ASP A 124 18.07 9.36 1.87
CA ASP A 124 18.18 10.19 0.66
C ASP A 124 17.16 9.76 -0.41
N GLN A 125 17.02 8.46 -0.66
CA GLN A 125 16.06 7.95 -1.65
C GLN A 125 14.62 8.30 -1.29
N LEU A 126 14.22 8.19 -0.03
CA LEU A 126 12.89 8.57 0.43
C LEU A 126 12.64 10.08 0.31
N ASN A 127 13.62 10.91 0.66
CA ASN A 127 13.51 12.36 0.50
C ASN A 127 13.39 12.75 -0.98
N ARG A 128 14.16 12.13 -1.88
CA ARG A 128 14.01 12.29 -3.33
C ARG A 128 12.64 11.84 -3.81
N ALA A 129 12.12 10.73 -3.27
CA ALA A 129 10.80 10.21 -3.63
C ALA A 129 9.65 11.17 -3.27
N ALA A 130 9.75 11.89 -2.15
CA ALA A 130 8.79 12.93 -1.80
C ALA A 130 8.77 14.06 -2.84
N VAL A 131 9.95 14.54 -3.26
CA VAL A 131 10.07 15.59 -4.29
C VAL A 131 9.60 15.08 -5.65
N ALA A 132 10.00 13.87 -6.05
CA ALA A 132 9.57 13.24 -7.31
C ALA A 132 8.05 13.05 -7.35
N SER A 133 7.44 12.59 -6.26
CA SER A 133 5.98 12.45 -6.16
C SER A 133 5.26 13.79 -6.34
N LYS A 134 5.77 14.88 -5.75
CA LYS A 134 5.25 16.21 -5.97
C LYS A 134 5.42 16.66 -7.44
N ASN A 135 6.61 16.46 -8.03
CA ASN A 135 6.87 16.81 -9.42
C ASN A 135 5.96 16.07 -10.40
N LEU A 136 5.58 14.86 -10.08
CA LEU A 136 4.62 14.03 -10.83
C LEU A 136 3.16 14.36 -10.53
N GLY A 137 2.87 15.25 -9.58
CA GLY A 137 1.50 15.64 -9.21
C GLY A 137 0.75 14.57 -8.41
N LEU A 138 1.46 13.66 -7.76
CA LEU A 138 0.88 12.59 -6.95
C LEU A 138 0.41 13.11 -5.58
N LYS A 139 -0.41 12.31 -4.90
CA LYS A 139 -0.94 12.64 -3.56
C LYS A 139 -0.43 11.71 -2.48
N ALA A 140 -0.07 10.48 -2.84
CA ALA A 140 0.36 9.42 -1.93
C ALA A 140 1.59 8.71 -2.48
N HIS A 141 2.33 8.04 -1.60
CA HIS A 141 3.54 7.30 -1.89
C HIS A 141 3.61 6.06 -0.99
N ALA A 142 3.90 4.89 -1.56
CA ALA A 142 3.96 3.63 -0.83
C ALA A 142 5.36 3.33 -0.28
N THR A 143 5.43 2.75 0.94
CA THR A 143 6.69 2.33 1.54
C THR A 143 6.51 1.23 2.59
N PHE A 144 7.62 0.56 2.96
CA PHE A 144 7.73 -0.23 4.19
C PHE A 144 8.33 0.59 5.32
N SER A 145 8.14 0.12 6.56
CA SER A 145 8.65 0.81 7.76
C SER A 145 10.09 0.45 8.12
N GLY A 146 10.54 -0.74 7.73
CA GLY A 146 11.68 -1.39 8.34
C GLY A 146 11.33 -2.02 9.69
N ALA A 147 12.27 -2.77 10.27
CA ALA A 147 12.05 -3.52 11.48
C ALA A 147 13.27 -3.58 12.40
N LEU A 148 13.08 -3.19 13.65
CA LEU A 148 14.00 -3.43 14.77
C LEU A 148 13.43 -4.46 15.74
N ALA A 149 12.11 -4.44 15.96
CA ALA A 149 11.40 -5.26 16.93
C ALA A 149 10.87 -6.58 16.36
N TRP A 150 10.67 -6.68 15.04
CA TRP A 150 10.10 -7.89 14.43
C TRP A 150 10.77 -9.21 14.83
N PRO A 151 12.11 -9.35 14.99
CA PRO A 151 12.73 -10.59 15.46
C PRO A 151 12.24 -11.06 16.83
N TYR A 152 11.62 -10.17 17.57
CA TYR A 152 11.08 -10.41 18.92
C TYR A 152 9.56 -10.51 18.95
N VAL A 153 8.89 -10.70 17.79
CA VAL A 153 7.42 -10.76 17.71
C VAL A 153 6.86 -11.91 18.55
N TYR A 154 7.54 -13.04 18.61
CA TYR A 154 7.19 -14.11 19.52
C TYR A 154 7.71 -13.82 20.93
N PRO A 155 6.87 -13.89 21.99
CA PRO A 155 7.23 -13.42 23.34
C PRO A 155 8.12 -14.38 24.14
N TRP A 156 8.72 -15.35 23.50
CA TRP A 156 9.63 -16.30 24.13
C TRP A 156 10.91 -16.48 23.29
N PRO A 157 12.11 -16.50 23.90
CA PRO A 157 12.39 -16.21 25.33
C PRO A 157 11.93 -14.81 25.74
N GLN A 158 11.74 -14.58 27.04
CA GLN A 158 11.25 -13.31 27.56
C GLN A 158 12.11 -12.14 27.09
N ARG A 159 11.45 -11.12 26.57
CA ARG A 159 12.10 -9.88 26.16
C ARG A 159 12.52 -9.04 27.37
N PRO A 160 13.66 -8.33 27.32
CA PRO A 160 13.96 -7.29 28.31
C PRO A 160 12.82 -6.26 28.39
N LYS A 161 12.57 -5.76 29.59
CA LYS A 161 11.57 -4.69 29.78
C LYS A 161 11.99 -3.44 28.99
N GLY A 162 11.07 -2.85 28.24
CA GLY A 162 11.31 -1.64 27.47
C GLY A 162 11.90 -1.88 26.07
N LEU A 163 12.24 -3.12 25.70
CA LEU A 163 12.88 -3.40 24.40
C LEU A 163 12.02 -2.94 23.21
N ILE A 164 10.73 -3.21 23.24
CA ILE A 164 9.83 -2.86 22.14
C ILE A 164 9.61 -1.36 22.09
N GLU A 165 9.43 -0.74 23.23
CA GLU A 165 9.27 0.71 23.38
C GLU A 165 10.49 1.44 22.80
N GLU A 166 11.72 1.03 23.17
CA GLU A 166 12.95 1.61 22.63
C GLU A 166 13.10 1.38 21.12
N ALA A 167 12.69 0.23 20.60
CA ALA A 167 12.71 -0.04 19.17
C ALA A 167 11.79 0.92 18.39
N PHE A 168 10.55 1.13 18.89
CA PHE A 168 9.60 2.05 18.27
C PHE A 168 10.00 3.52 18.46
N ASP A 169 10.65 3.90 19.56
CA ASP A 169 11.20 5.23 19.76
C ASP A 169 12.32 5.53 18.75
N GLU A 170 13.21 4.57 18.51
CA GLU A 170 14.25 4.71 17.47
C GLU A 170 13.66 4.70 16.06
N LEU A 171 12.67 3.84 15.79
CA LEU A 171 11.95 3.83 14.51
C LEU A 171 11.34 5.21 14.22
N ALA A 172 10.59 5.76 15.18
CA ALA A 172 9.98 7.09 15.05
C ALA A 172 11.01 8.20 14.86
N LYS A 173 12.13 8.15 15.58
CA LYS A 173 13.24 9.10 15.44
C LYS A 173 13.81 9.12 14.02
N ARG A 174 13.91 7.96 13.37
CA ARG A 174 14.40 7.85 11.98
C ARG A 174 13.37 8.37 10.97
N TRP A 175 12.10 8.07 11.17
CA TRP A 175 11.05 8.43 10.24
C TRP A 175 10.55 9.88 10.34
N LYS A 176 10.63 10.54 11.49
CA LYS A 176 10.17 11.93 11.65
C LYS A 176 10.75 12.91 10.63
N PRO A 177 12.08 12.94 10.37
CA PRO A 177 12.64 13.84 9.34
C PRO A 177 12.09 13.55 7.94
N ILE A 178 11.92 12.26 7.59
CA ILE A 178 11.36 11.83 6.31
C ILE A 178 9.90 12.26 6.18
N LEU A 179 9.08 12.04 7.22
CA LEU A 179 7.69 12.47 7.24
C LEU A 179 7.57 14.00 7.07
N ASN A 180 8.47 14.78 7.67
CA ASN A 180 8.51 16.23 7.47
C ASN A 180 8.80 16.59 6.00
N THR A 181 9.73 15.90 5.35
CA THR A 181 9.99 16.10 3.90
C THR A 181 8.75 15.78 3.06
N PHE A 182 8.01 14.72 3.39
CA PHE A 182 6.75 14.39 2.72
C PHE A 182 5.68 15.46 2.97
N GLU A 183 5.63 16.03 4.17
CA GLU A 183 4.71 17.15 4.48
C GLU A 183 5.03 18.42 3.68
N GLU A 184 6.31 18.81 3.60
CA GLU A 184 6.77 19.94 2.80
C GLU A 184 6.42 19.81 1.30
N ASN A 185 6.30 18.59 0.83
CA ASN A 185 5.93 18.27 -0.54
C ASN A 185 4.44 17.97 -0.72
N GLY A 186 3.66 17.91 0.36
CA GLY A 186 2.21 17.72 0.31
C GLY A 186 1.78 16.29 -0.02
N ILE A 187 2.65 15.29 0.22
CA ILE A 187 2.44 13.89 -0.14
C ILE A 187 2.16 13.05 1.11
N ASP A 188 1.14 12.21 1.07
CA ASP A 188 0.86 11.23 2.10
C ASP A 188 1.83 10.05 1.98
N LEU A 189 2.55 9.72 3.05
CA LEU A 189 3.42 8.55 3.11
C LEU A 189 2.62 7.38 3.68
N CYS A 190 2.47 6.35 2.87
CA CYS A 190 1.58 5.21 3.15
C CYS A 190 2.41 3.97 3.44
N TYR A 191 2.45 3.59 4.71
CA TYR A 191 3.11 2.37 5.15
C TYR A 191 2.23 1.16 4.83
N GLU A 192 2.79 0.19 4.13
CA GLU A 192 2.15 -1.10 4.01
C GLU A 192 2.27 -1.88 5.31
N ILE A 193 1.13 -2.34 5.84
CA ILE A 193 1.08 -3.13 7.07
C ILE A 193 1.43 -4.58 6.73
N HIS A 194 2.66 -4.97 7.04
CA HIS A 194 3.28 -6.16 6.46
C HIS A 194 4.04 -7.00 7.49
N PRO A 195 3.82 -8.35 7.54
CA PRO A 195 4.65 -9.25 8.36
C PRO A 195 6.12 -9.18 7.94
N GLY A 196 7.02 -9.06 8.90
CA GLY A 196 8.45 -8.83 8.65
C GLY A 196 8.86 -7.39 8.93
N GLU A 197 7.91 -6.47 8.92
CA GLU A 197 8.06 -5.07 9.28
C GLU A 197 7.66 -4.82 10.74
N ASP A 198 8.10 -3.73 11.34
CA ASP A 198 7.63 -3.35 12.68
C ASP A 198 6.15 -2.93 12.63
N LEU A 199 5.70 -2.32 11.52
CA LEU A 199 4.29 -2.02 11.28
C LEU A 199 3.61 -3.21 10.60
N HIS A 200 3.14 -4.19 11.38
CA HIS A 200 2.55 -5.42 10.85
C HIS A 200 1.08 -5.65 11.23
N ASP A 201 0.54 -4.81 12.11
CA ASP A 201 -0.87 -4.81 12.49
C ASP A 201 -1.34 -3.41 12.94
N GLY A 202 -2.62 -3.28 13.32
CA GLY A 202 -3.17 -2.01 13.76
C GLY A 202 -2.52 -1.49 15.03
N ILE A 203 -2.23 -2.34 15.98
CA ILE A 203 -1.61 -1.96 17.28
C ILE A 203 -0.20 -1.40 17.06
N THR A 204 0.60 -2.04 16.23
CA THR A 204 1.95 -1.57 15.92
C THR A 204 1.95 -0.26 15.13
N PHE A 205 0.98 -0.07 14.24
CA PHE A 205 0.78 1.21 13.58
C PHE A 205 0.39 2.32 14.58
N GLU A 206 -0.51 2.06 15.52
CA GLU A 206 -0.90 3.01 16.58
C GLU A 206 0.29 3.38 17.46
N MET A 207 1.10 2.40 17.87
CA MET A 207 2.33 2.63 18.64
C MET A 207 3.31 3.56 17.92
N PHE A 208 3.45 3.40 16.62
CA PHE A 208 4.29 4.26 15.78
C PHE A 208 3.67 5.65 15.60
N LEU A 209 2.38 5.71 15.26
CA LEU A 209 1.64 6.93 15.02
C LEU A 209 1.68 7.88 16.24
N GLU A 210 1.53 7.33 17.45
CA GLU A 210 1.69 8.09 18.70
C GLU A 210 3.10 8.70 18.80
N ARG A 211 4.14 7.91 18.52
CA ARG A 211 5.53 8.34 18.62
C ARG A 211 5.95 9.37 17.59
N VAL A 212 5.34 9.37 16.43
CA VAL A 212 5.51 10.44 15.44
C VAL A 212 4.53 11.61 15.64
N ASN A 213 3.91 11.71 16.83
CA ASN A 213 2.98 12.77 17.23
C ASN A 213 1.74 12.88 16.33
N ASN A 214 1.19 11.76 15.91
CA ASN A 214 0.06 11.69 14.99
C ASN A 214 0.31 12.49 13.70
N HIS A 215 1.52 12.38 13.16
CA HIS A 215 1.93 13.15 11.99
C HIS A 215 0.93 12.96 10.85
N GLN A 216 0.45 14.07 10.26
CA GLN A 216 -0.64 14.03 9.27
C GLN A 216 -0.30 13.24 8.00
N ARG A 217 0.98 13.14 7.63
CA ARG A 217 1.46 12.37 6.48
C ARG A 217 1.77 10.90 6.79
N CYS A 218 1.62 10.47 8.04
CA CYS A 218 1.72 9.08 8.43
C CYS A 218 0.37 8.39 8.18
N ASN A 219 0.28 7.63 7.10
CA ASN A 219 -0.91 6.98 6.60
C ASN A 219 -0.64 5.52 6.24
N MET A 220 -1.67 4.80 5.77
CA MET A 220 -1.60 3.37 5.44
C MET A 220 -1.79 3.10 3.95
N LEU A 221 -1.02 2.16 3.44
CA LEU A 221 -1.38 1.34 2.30
C LEU A 221 -2.08 0.09 2.84
N TYR A 222 -3.31 -0.13 2.42
CA TYR A 222 -4.12 -1.27 2.82
C TYR A 222 -3.94 -2.42 1.84
N ASP A 223 -3.38 -3.53 2.31
CA ASP A 223 -3.28 -4.81 1.60
C ASP A 223 -3.91 -5.92 2.44
N PRO A 224 -5.08 -6.45 2.03
CA PRO A 224 -5.81 -7.46 2.80
C PRO A 224 -5.09 -8.82 2.87
N SER A 225 -4.20 -9.12 1.92
CA SER A 225 -3.53 -10.40 1.85
C SER A 225 -2.65 -10.68 3.08
N HIS A 226 -1.96 -9.66 3.57
CA HIS A 226 -1.11 -9.75 4.77
C HIS A 226 -1.93 -10.01 6.03
N PHE A 227 -3.16 -9.51 6.08
CA PHE A 227 -4.07 -9.78 7.20
C PHE A 227 -4.63 -11.20 7.14
N VAL A 228 -4.93 -11.73 5.94
CA VAL A 228 -5.29 -13.14 5.78
C VAL A 228 -4.18 -14.05 6.27
N LEU A 229 -2.91 -13.78 5.92
CA LEU A 229 -1.75 -14.57 6.38
C LEU A 229 -1.60 -14.54 7.91
N GLN A 230 -1.97 -13.44 8.56
CA GLN A 230 -1.90 -13.25 10.01
C GLN A 230 -3.20 -13.68 10.73
N GLN A 231 -4.25 -14.06 10.00
CA GLN A 231 -5.59 -14.33 10.53
C GLN A 231 -6.22 -13.13 11.26
N LEU A 232 -5.92 -11.91 10.78
CA LEU A 232 -6.56 -10.68 11.21
C LEU A 232 -7.86 -10.44 10.44
N ASN A 233 -8.82 -9.75 11.08
CA ASN A 233 -10.04 -9.33 10.41
C ASN A 233 -9.77 -8.08 9.55
N TYR A 234 -9.51 -8.30 8.28
CA TYR A 234 -9.20 -7.23 7.32
C TYR A 234 -10.38 -6.29 7.04
N LEU A 235 -11.64 -6.73 7.24
CA LEU A 235 -12.80 -5.87 7.06
C LEU A 235 -13.00 -4.92 8.24
N ASP A 236 -12.82 -5.40 9.48
CA ASP A 236 -12.86 -4.54 10.67
C ASP A 236 -11.72 -3.53 10.65
N HIS A 237 -10.55 -3.88 10.07
CA HIS A 237 -9.44 -2.96 9.91
C HIS A 237 -9.82 -1.73 9.08
N ILE A 238 -10.62 -1.89 8.03
CA ILE A 238 -11.16 -0.74 7.26
C ILE A 238 -12.05 0.13 8.14
N ASP A 239 -12.95 -0.48 8.93
CA ASP A 239 -13.86 0.28 9.80
C ASP A 239 -13.10 1.13 10.83
N ILE A 240 -11.99 0.61 11.35
CA ILE A 240 -11.16 1.29 12.36
C ILE A 240 -10.27 2.38 11.73
N TYR A 241 -9.65 2.09 10.58
CA TYR A 241 -8.57 2.91 10.04
C TYR A 241 -8.87 3.59 8.70
N HIS A 242 -10.13 3.64 8.24
CA HIS A 242 -10.51 4.25 6.95
C HIS A 242 -9.97 5.67 6.76
N ASP A 243 -9.89 6.48 7.82
CA ASP A 243 -9.32 7.83 7.77
C ASP A 243 -7.81 7.84 7.44
N LYS A 244 -7.10 6.75 7.72
CA LYS A 244 -5.67 6.56 7.48
C LYS A 244 -5.36 5.80 6.19
N ILE A 245 -6.30 5.06 5.65
CA ILE A 245 -6.11 4.34 4.39
C ILE A 245 -6.14 5.33 3.23
N LYS A 246 -4.99 5.54 2.57
CA LYS A 246 -4.84 6.42 1.41
C LYS A 246 -4.47 5.68 0.14
N MET A 247 -4.03 4.42 0.26
CA MET A 247 -3.68 3.54 -0.84
C MET A 247 -4.28 2.17 -0.62
N PHE A 248 -4.57 1.45 -1.70
CA PHE A 248 -5.16 0.12 -1.66
C PHE A 248 -4.50 -0.79 -2.69
N HIS A 249 -3.86 -1.86 -2.20
CA HIS A 249 -3.40 -2.98 -3.01
C HIS A 249 -4.45 -4.08 -3.06
N VAL A 250 -4.82 -4.46 -4.28
CA VAL A 250 -5.70 -5.60 -4.55
C VAL A 250 -4.81 -6.83 -4.71
N LYS A 251 -4.58 -7.51 -3.60
CA LYS A 251 -3.72 -8.69 -3.50
C LYS A 251 -4.44 -9.78 -2.74
N ASP A 252 -4.43 -10.99 -3.26
CA ASP A 252 -5.18 -12.11 -2.70
C ASP A 252 -4.28 -13.10 -1.96
N ALA A 253 -4.85 -13.78 -1.00
CA ALA A 253 -4.19 -14.79 -0.21
C ALA A 253 -5.19 -15.86 0.25
N GLU A 254 -4.68 -17.02 0.61
CA GLU A 254 -5.44 -18.06 1.30
C GLU A 254 -4.74 -18.50 2.57
N PHE A 255 -5.51 -18.94 3.55
CA PHE A 255 -4.98 -19.54 4.77
C PHE A 255 -5.69 -20.85 5.07
N ASN A 256 -4.97 -21.96 4.91
CA ASN A 256 -5.46 -23.33 5.08
C ASN A 256 -4.73 -23.96 6.27
N SER A 257 -5.18 -23.68 7.50
CA SER A 257 -4.62 -24.29 8.71
C SER A 257 -4.86 -25.79 8.73
N SER A 258 -3.95 -26.51 9.36
CA SER A 258 -4.05 -27.94 9.53
C SER A 258 -3.51 -28.37 10.90
N GLY A 259 -3.63 -29.65 11.26
CA GLY A 259 -2.98 -30.18 12.46
C GLY A 259 -1.44 -30.14 12.39
N ARG A 260 -0.84 -29.69 11.28
CA ARG A 260 0.61 -29.61 11.07
C ARG A 260 1.15 -28.19 10.99
N GLN A 261 0.35 -27.21 10.58
CA GLN A 261 0.77 -25.84 10.32
C GLN A 261 -0.31 -24.84 10.72
N GLY A 262 0.12 -23.67 11.22
CA GLY A 262 -0.70 -22.53 11.60
C GLY A 262 -0.06 -21.21 11.15
N VAL A 263 -0.38 -20.11 11.84
CA VAL A 263 0.05 -18.73 11.51
C VAL A 263 1.58 -18.61 11.39
N TYR A 264 2.33 -19.23 12.29
CA TYR A 264 3.80 -19.19 12.24
C TYR A 264 4.39 -19.90 11.01
N GLY A 265 3.62 -20.74 10.33
CA GLY A 265 3.91 -21.26 8.99
C GLY A 265 5.15 -22.13 8.84
N GLY A 266 6.02 -22.17 9.83
CA GLY A 266 7.28 -22.90 9.80
C GLY A 266 8.20 -22.42 8.66
N PHE A 267 9.20 -23.23 8.35
CA PHE A 267 10.25 -22.96 7.34
C PHE A 267 9.92 -23.59 5.98
N GLN A 268 8.62 -23.66 5.65
CA GLN A 268 8.17 -24.27 4.40
C GLN A 268 8.27 -23.27 3.23
N PRO A 269 8.54 -23.74 2.00
CA PRO A 269 8.40 -22.91 0.80
C PRO A 269 6.94 -22.48 0.61
N TRP A 270 6.73 -21.36 -0.07
CA TRP A 270 5.40 -20.73 -0.23
C TRP A 270 4.30 -21.73 -0.65
N LEU A 271 4.57 -22.59 -1.62
CA LEU A 271 3.60 -23.58 -2.10
C LEU A 271 3.07 -24.53 -1.01
N LYS A 272 3.84 -24.77 0.06
CA LYS A 272 3.51 -25.70 1.14
C LYS A 272 3.09 -25.03 2.44
N ARG A 273 3.04 -23.69 2.50
CA ARG A 273 2.62 -22.94 3.69
C ARG A 273 1.11 -23.00 3.87
N ALA A 274 0.66 -22.93 5.13
CA ALA A 274 -0.76 -22.76 5.45
C ALA A 274 -1.31 -21.43 4.90
N GLY A 275 -0.59 -20.32 5.17
CA GLY A 275 -0.86 -19.03 4.61
C GLY A 275 0.04 -18.75 3.40
N ARG A 276 -0.55 -18.38 2.25
CA ARG A 276 0.20 -18.12 1.02
C ARG A 276 -0.55 -17.17 0.09
N PHE A 277 0.21 -16.43 -0.70
CA PHE A 277 -0.35 -15.52 -1.69
C PHE A 277 -0.95 -16.27 -2.88
N ARG A 278 -2.04 -15.73 -3.40
CA ARG A 278 -2.76 -16.25 -4.55
C ARG A 278 -3.06 -15.13 -5.54
N SER A 279 -3.14 -15.49 -6.81
CA SER A 279 -3.65 -14.57 -7.81
C SER A 279 -5.07 -14.14 -7.44
N ILE A 280 -5.43 -12.88 -7.72
CA ILE A 280 -6.74 -12.34 -7.37
C ILE A 280 -7.88 -13.24 -7.86
N GLY A 281 -8.80 -13.56 -6.97
CA GLY A 281 -9.95 -14.45 -7.21
C GLY A 281 -9.67 -15.93 -6.99
N ASP A 282 -8.41 -16.32 -6.74
CA ASP A 282 -8.04 -17.71 -6.41
C ASP A 282 -7.85 -17.91 -4.90
N GLY A 283 -7.88 -16.85 -4.11
CA GLY A 283 -7.70 -16.83 -2.66
C GLY A 283 -9.00 -16.78 -1.87
N GLN A 284 -8.93 -16.16 -0.70
CA GLN A 284 -10.03 -16.10 0.27
C GLN A 284 -10.45 -14.67 0.63
N VAL A 285 -9.89 -13.64 -0.03
CA VAL A 285 -10.22 -12.24 0.25
C VAL A 285 -11.58 -11.88 -0.34
N ASP A 286 -12.49 -11.35 0.49
CA ASP A 286 -13.78 -10.83 0.04
C ASP A 286 -13.62 -9.40 -0.52
N PHE A 287 -13.17 -9.29 -1.76
CA PHE A 287 -13.02 -8.01 -2.45
C PHE A 287 -14.33 -7.26 -2.59
N LYS A 288 -15.46 -7.96 -2.74
CA LYS A 288 -16.78 -7.32 -2.83
C LYS A 288 -17.09 -6.51 -1.58
N ALA A 289 -16.86 -7.09 -0.40
CA ALA A 289 -17.04 -6.40 0.87
C ALA A 289 -16.04 -5.24 1.04
N ILE A 290 -14.76 -5.43 0.64
CA ILE A 290 -13.73 -4.38 0.71
C ILE A 290 -14.11 -3.18 -0.15
N PHE A 291 -14.45 -3.38 -1.42
CA PHE A 291 -14.84 -2.28 -2.31
C PHE A 291 -16.08 -1.54 -1.80
N SER A 292 -17.07 -2.26 -1.27
CA SER A 292 -18.25 -1.65 -0.66
C SER A 292 -17.91 -0.76 0.54
N LYS A 293 -17.06 -1.25 1.45
CA LYS A 293 -16.63 -0.47 2.63
C LYS A 293 -15.81 0.75 2.24
N LEU A 294 -14.79 0.58 1.42
CA LEU A 294 -13.91 1.68 0.98
C LEU A 294 -14.71 2.77 0.23
N SER A 295 -15.61 2.38 -0.68
CA SER A 295 -16.50 3.33 -1.36
C SER A 295 -17.42 4.05 -0.37
N GLY A 296 -18.00 3.32 0.60
CA GLY A 296 -18.86 3.87 1.64
C GLY A 296 -18.14 4.89 2.54
N TYR A 297 -16.87 4.65 2.84
CA TYR A 297 -16.01 5.57 3.59
C TYR A 297 -15.40 6.69 2.72
N GLY A 298 -15.72 6.75 1.44
CA GLY A 298 -15.28 7.83 0.55
C GLY A 298 -13.82 7.75 0.12
N PHE A 299 -13.24 6.55 0.11
CA PHE A 299 -11.90 6.33 -0.47
C PHE A 299 -11.92 6.69 -1.95
N ASP A 300 -11.02 7.59 -2.38
CA ASP A 300 -10.94 8.12 -3.75
C ASP A 300 -9.63 7.78 -4.46
N GLY A 301 -8.89 6.83 -3.90
CA GLY A 301 -7.65 6.32 -4.47
C GLY A 301 -7.88 5.27 -5.56
N TRP A 302 -6.81 4.56 -5.88
CA TRP A 302 -6.76 3.53 -6.91
C TRP A 302 -6.86 2.12 -6.32
N ALA A 303 -7.54 1.22 -7.03
CA ALA A 303 -7.47 -0.21 -6.81
C ALA A 303 -6.28 -0.75 -7.65
N VAL A 304 -5.15 -0.97 -6.99
CA VAL A 304 -3.88 -1.35 -7.63
C VAL A 304 -3.66 -2.84 -7.45
N LEU A 305 -3.63 -3.61 -8.53
CA LEU A 305 -3.20 -5.00 -8.48
C LEU A 305 -1.73 -5.06 -8.03
N GLU A 306 -1.47 -5.67 -6.89
CA GLU A 306 -0.16 -6.18 -6.54
C GLU A 306 -0.18 -7.70 -6.72
N TRP A 307 0.44 -8.17 -7.80
CA TRP A 307 0.38 -9.58 -8.11
C TRP A 307 1.51 -10.36 -7.41
N GLU A 308 1.11 -11.31 -6.58
CA GLU A 308 1.97 -12.36 -6.06
C GLU A 308 1.19 -13.67 -6.03
N CYS A 309 1.76 -14.74 -6.57
CA CYS A 309 1.14 -16.06 -6.53
C CYS A 309 2.18 -17.17 -6.55
N CYS A 310 2.03 -18.14 -5.68
CA CYS A 310 2.94 -19.29 -5.65
C CYS A 310 2.61 -20.37 -6.69
N ILE A 311 1.56 -20.20 -7.52
CA ILE A 311 1.05 -21.21 -8.46
C ILE A 311 0.92 -20.65 -9.88
N LYS A 312 0.19 -19.54 -10.07
CA LYS A 312 -0.16 -18.97 -11.38
C LYS A 312 1.00 -18.15 -11.95
N SER A 313 1.11 -18.05 -13.28
CA SER A 313 2.08 -17.18 -13.91
C SER A 313 1.71 -15.68 -13.74
N PRO A 314 2.71 -14.77 -13.71
CA PRO A 314 2.46 -13.34 -13.58
C PRO A 314 1.58 -12.79 -14.71
N GLU A 315 1.82 -13.21 -15.96
CA GLU A 315 1.08 -12.72 -17.12
C GLU A 315 -0.39 -13.14 -17.09
N GLN A 316 -0.67 -14.39 -16.68
CA GLN A 316 -2.04 -14.84 -16.52
C GLN A 316 -2.71 -14.08 -15.38
N GLY A 317 -2.01 -13.91 -14.25
CA GLY A 317 -2.55 -13.16 -13.11
C GLY A 317 -2.84 -11.70 -13.45
N ALA A 318 -1.97 -11.04 -14.21
CA ALA A 318 -2.21 -9.68 -14.66
C ALA A 318 -3.42 -9.57 -15.61
N LEU A 319 -3.56 -10.50 -16.55
CA LEU A 319 -4.69 -10.53 -17.50
C LEU A 319 -6.04 -10.72 -16.79
N GLU A 320 -6.10 -11.61 -15.79
CA GLU A 320 -7.30 -11.86 -15.02
C GLU A 320 -7.59 -10.73 -14.04
N GLY A 321 -6.53 -10.15 -13.44
CA GLY A 321 -6.62 -9.13 -12.42
C GLY A 321 -7.34 -7.86 -12.86
N SER A 322 -7.07 -7.36 -14.07
CA SER A 322 -7.75 -6.17 -14.58
C SER A 322 -9.27 -6.36 -14.68
N LYS A 323 -9.71 -7.55 -15.13
CA LYS A 323 -11.13 -7.90 -15.26
C LYS A 323 -11.81 -8.02 -13.91
N ILE A 324 -11.18 -8.73 -12.97
CA ILE A 324 -11.72 -8.95 -11.63
C ILE A 324 -11.84 -7.64 -10.87
N ILE A 325 -10.81 -6.78 -10.90
CA ILE A 325 -10.88 -5.46 -10.26
C ILE A 325 -12.03 -4.65 -10.85
N ASN A 326 -12.14 -4.59 -12.18
CA ASN A 326 -13.18 -3.83 -12.84
C ASN A 326 -14.61 -4.30 -12.48
N GLN A 327 -14.79 -5.60 -12.20
CA GLN A 327 -16.08 -6.16 -11.76
C GLN A 327 -16.45 -5.76 -10.33
N HIS A 328 -15.46 -5.37 -9.50
CA HIS A 328 -15.68 -4.97 -8.11
C HIS A 328 -15.82 -3.45 -7.93
N ILE A 329 -15.42 -2.64 -8.90
CA ILE A 329 -15.58 -1.19 -8.86
C ILE A 329 -17.07 -0.85 -8.86
N ILE A 330 -17.48 -0.06 -7.85
CA ILE A 330 -18.88 0.36 -7.66
C ILE A 330 -19.01 1.79 -8.15
N GLU A 331 -19.91 2.02 -9.11
CA GLU A 331 -20.34 3.37 -9.47
C GLU A 331 -21.32 3.85 -8.38
N VAL A 332 -20.85 4.76 -7.54
CA VAL A 332 -21.67 5.28 -6.44
C VAL A 332 -22.73 6.23 -6.96
N THR A 333 -23.91 6.22 -6.30
CA THR A 333 -25.02 7.11 -6.62
C THR A 333 -25.19 8.18 -5.54
N GLU A 334 -25.60 9.37 -5.93
CA GLU A 334 -26.05 10.42 -5.01
C GLU A 334 -27.58 10.36 -4.79
N LYS A 335 -28.29 9.57 -5.59
CA LYS A 335 -29.75 9.42 -5.52
C LYS A 335 -30.12 8.42 -4.42
N ALA A 336 -31.01 8.82 -3.51
CA ALA A 336 -31.55 7.89 -2.53
C ALA A 336 -32.46 6.85 -3.22
N PHE A 337 -32.45 5.62 -2.71
CA PHE A 337 -33.20 4.50 -3.30
C PHE A 337 -34.74 4.67 -3.15
N ASP A 338 -35.18 5.52 -2.20
CA ASP A 338 -36.57 5.75 -1.84
C ASP A 338 -37.07 7.15 -2.25
N ASP A 339 -36.33 7.90 -3.06
CA ASP A 339 -36.73 9.23 -3.57
C ASP A 339 -38.10 9.22 -4.29
N PHE A 340 -38.53 8.06 -4.83
CA PHE A 340 -39.84 7.90 -5.45
C PHE A 340 -41.00 7.97 -4.47
N ALA A 341 -40.72 7.85 -3.17
CA ALA A 341 -41.72 7.81 -2.09
C ALA A 341 -41.60 9.04 -1.16
N GLU A 342 -41.17 10.19 -1.72
CA GLU A 342 -41.09 11.43 -0.94
C GLU A 342 -42.41 11.75 -0.23
N SER A 343 -42.32 12.04 1.08
CA SER A 343 -43.47 12.32 1.92
C SER A 343 -44.11 13.69 1.66
N GLY A 344 -43.41 14.58 0.94
CA GLY A 344 -43.86 15.97 0.72
C GLY A 344 -43.78 16.85 1.97
N VAL A 345 -43.16 16.38 3.05
CA VAL A 345 -42.91 17.13 4.28
C VAL A 345 -41.47 17.59 4.37
N ASP A 346 -41.22 18.72 5.04
CA ASP A 346 -39.90 19.30 5.21
C ASP A 346 -39.52 19.45 6.70
N GLU A 347 -38.31 19.96 6.96
CA GLU A 347 -37.79 20.15 8.32
C GLU A 347 -38.64 21.09 9.18
N ASN A 348 -39.44 21.98 8.57
CA ASN A 348 -40.33 22.90 9.28
C ASN A 348 -41.50 22.16 9.94
N THR A 349 -41.81 20.95 9.48
CA THR A 349 -42.90 20.09 10.01
C THR A 349 -42.40 19.10 11.07
N ASN A 350 -41.09 19.05 11.38
CA ASN A 350 -40.50 18.07 12.31
C ASN A 350 -41.20 18.06 13.68
N LYS A 351 -41.49 19.24 14.25
CA LYS A 351 -42.17 19.34 15.56
C LYS A 351 -43.60 18.80 15.51
N LEU A 352 -44.32 19.09 14.42
CA LEU A 352 -45.67 18.59 14.20
C LEU A 352 -45.65 17.07 14.05
N ILE A 353 -44.73 16.53 13.26
CA ILE A 353 -44.59 15.07 13.07
C ILE A 353 -44.27 14.38 14.39
N LEU A 354 -43.38 14.96 15.20
CA LEU A 354 -43.02 14.43 16.50
C LEU A 354 -44.06 14.67 17.61
N GLY A 355 -45.12 15.46 17.34
CA GLY A 355 -46.12 15.81 18.34
C GLY A 355 -45.57 16.67 19.48
N ILE A 356 -44.52 17.45 19.23
CA ILE A 356 -43.91 18.38 20.18
C ILE A 356 -44.09 19.80 19.65
N GLY A 357 -44.88 20.61 20.30
CA GLY A 357 -45.15 21.96 19.89
C GLY A 357 -45.15 22.92 21.05
#